data_cc2e23d2fc431145f680db36f65ef0a1
#
_entry.id   cc2e23d2fc431145f680db36f65ef0a1
#
_cell.length_a   1.000
_cell.length_b   1.000
_cell.length_c   1.000
_cell.angle_alpha   90.00
_cell.angle_beta   90.00
_cell.angle_gamma   90.00
#
_symmetry.space_group_name_H-M   'P 1'
#
loop_
_entity.id
_entity.type
_entity.pdbx_description
1 polymer ?
#
loop_
_entity_poly.entity_id
_entity_poly.type
_entity_poly.pdbx_seq_one_letter_code
_entity_poly.pdbx_strand_id
1 'polypeptide(L)'
;MARVEKSVLVAHPPERMFDLVDRVEDYPIFLPWCGGTELKSRDEHHTVATIHIAYMGIRQSFTTENTKTHPREMRIRLQDGPFSELEGDWLFSPLGEEACKIEFRL
;
A
#
# COMPACT_ATOMS: atom_id res chain seq x y z
N MET A 1 12.30 -12.45 12.75
CA MET A 1 11.62 -11.84 11.60
C MET A 1 10.39 -11.07 12.08
N ALA A 2 10.30 -9.81 11.75
CA ALA A 2 9.16 -8.98 12.15
C ALA A 2 7.96 -9.28 11.25
N ARG A 3 6.79 -9.35 11.87
CA ARG A 3 5.53 -9.56 11.18
C ARG A 3 4.53 -8.52 11.66
N VAL A 4 3.86 -7.87 10.74
CA VAL A 4 2.84 -6.87 11.05
C VAL A 4 1.50 -7.38 10.51
N GLU A 5 0.48 -7.38 11.36
CA GLU A 5 -0.87 -7.71 10.97
C GLU A 5 -1.80 -6.69 11.60
N LYS A 6 -2.58 -6.00 10.78
CA LYS A 6 -3.53 -4.98 11.23
C LYS A 6 -4.86 -5.20 10.52
N SER A 7 -5.95 -4.88 11.19
CA SER A 7 -7.26 -4.89 10.55
C SER A 7 -8.11 -3.75 11.10
N VAL A 8 -9.02 -3.27 10.27
CA VAL A 8 -9.92 -2.19 10.62
C VAL A 8 -11.21 -2.33 9.84
N LEU A 9 -12.31 -1.91 10.46
CA LEU A 9 -13.61 -1.84 9.81
C LEU A 9 -13.87 -0.40 9.45
N VAL A 10 -14.24 -0.14 8.21
CA VAL A 10 -14.51 1.21 7.72
C VAL A 10 -15.86 1.28 7.04
N ALA A 11 -16.51 2.44 7.16
CA ALA A 11 -17.83 2.69 6.57
C ALA A 11 -17.68 3.22 5.13
N HIS A 12 -16.92 2.50 4.32
CA HIS A 12 -16.71 2.78 2.91
C HIS A 12 -16.58 1.47 2.15
N PRO A 13 -17.04 1.42 0.90
CA PRO A 13 -16.96 0.17 0.12
C PRO A 13 -15.53 -0.21 -0.23
N PRO A 14 -15.27 -1.50 -0.50
CA PRO A 14 -13.92 -1.96 -0.83
C PRO A 14 -13.29 -1.22 -2.01
N GLU A 15 -14.07 -0.92 -3.04
CA GLU A 15 -13.58 -0.23 -4.24
C GLU A 15 -12.95 1.11 -3.89
N ARG A 16 -13.60 1.86 -3.01
CA ARG A 16 -13.12 3.18 -2.59
C ARG A 16 -11.83 3.08 -1.78
N MET A 17 -11.77 2.12 -0.88
CA MET A 17 -10.60 1.94 -0.03
C MET A 17 -9.42 1.38 -0.81
N PHE A 18 -9.70 0.46 -1.74
CA PHE A 18 -8.67 -0.07 -2.61
C PHE A 18 -8.02 1.04 -3.45
N ASP A 19 -8.85 1.88 -4.06
CA ASP A 19 -8.37 2.97 -4.89
C ASP A 19 -7.56 3.99 -4.09
N LEU A 20 -7.94 4.23 -2.84
CA LEU A 20 -7.19 5.10 -1.95
C LEU A 20 -5.79 4.56 -1.68
N VAL A 21 -5.68 3.25 -1.42
CA VAL A 21 -4.38 2.62 -1.16
C VAL A 21 -3.52 2.56 -2.42
N ASP A 22 -4.13 2.40 -3.59
CA ASP A 22 -3.41 2.36 -4.86
C ASP A 22 -2.85 3.74 -5.27
N ARG A 23 -3.37 4.82 -4.72
CA ARG A 23 -2.91 6.18 -5.05
C ARG A 23 -1.68 6.55 -4.24
N VAL A 24 -0.55 5.93 -4.58
CA VAL A 24 0.72 6.18 -3.88
C VAL A 24 1.17 7.63 -3.99
N GLU A 25 0.78 8.33 -5.04
CA GLU A 25 1.11 9.73 -5.27
C GLU A 25 0.54 10.65 -4.19
N ASP A 26 -0.49 10.22 -3.48
CA ASP A 26 -1.12 10.99 -2.41
C ASP A 26 -0.52 10.72 -1.03
N TYR A 27 0.34 9.72 -0.91
CA TYR A 27 0.91 9.33 0.39
C TYR A 27 1.61 10.48 1.13
N PRO A 28 2.38 11.36 0.46
CA PRO A 28 3.01 12.48 1.17
C PRO A 28 2.03 13.44 1.83
N ILE A 29 0.77 13.46 1.36
CA ILE A 29 -0.25 14.38 1.87
C ILE A 29 -0.68 13.98 3.28
N PHE A 30 -0.73 12.68 3.59
CA PHE A 30 -1.27 12.21 4.87
C PHE A 30 -0.34 11.31 5.68
N LEU A 31 0.80 10.88 5.13
CA LEU A 31 1.77 10.07 5.85
C LEU A 31 2.98 10.95 6.21
N PRO A 32 3.15 11.28 7.49
CA PRO A 32 4.21 12.22 7.89
C PRO A 32 5.63 11.72 7.64
N TRP A 33 5.80 10.40 7.54
CA TRP A 33 7.12 9.81 7.26
C TRP A 33 7.41 9.70 5.77
N CYS A 34 6.44 9.98 4.91
CA CYS A 34 6.63 9.89 3.46
C CYS A 34 7.04 11.26 2.91
N GLY A 35 8.27 11.35 2.44
CA GLY A 35 8.82 12.59 1.89
C GLY A 35 8.52 12.79 0.41
N GLY A 36 8.02 11.77 -0.26
CA GLY A 36 7.68 11.83 -1.67
C GLY A 36 7.47 10.45 -2.26
N THR A 37 6.93 10.39 -3.46
CA THR A 37 6.75 9.14 -4.18
C THR A 37 7.03 9.37 -5.66
N GLU A 38 7.37 8.28 -6.36
CA GLU A 38 7.55 8.28 -7.80
C GLU A 38 6.77 7.13 -8.39
N LEU A 39 5.75 7.43 -9.16
CA LEU A 39 5.01 6.39 -9.87
C LEU A 39 5.79 5.98 -11.11
N LYS A 40 6.26 4.73 -11.13
CA LYS A 40 7.04 4.21 -12.26
C LYS A 40 6.13 3.69 -13.35
N SER A 41 5.10 2.92 -12.96
CA SER A 41 4.10 2.41 -13.91
C SER A 41 2.83 2.05 -13.17
N ARG A 42 1.72 2.10 -13.87
CA ARG A 42 0.43 1.68 -13.33
C ARG A 42 -0.43 1.17 -14.47
N ASP A 43 -1.01 -0.01 -14.26
CA ASP A 43 -2.05 -0.53 -15.12
C ASP A 43 -3.12 -1.18 -14.25
N GLU A 44 -4.05 -1.90 -14.86
CA GLU A 44 -5.16 -2.52 -14.15
C GLU A 44 -4.70 -3.58 -13.12
N HIS A 45 -3.59 -4.23 -13.39
CA HIS A 45 -3.14 -5.36 -12.57
C HIS A 45 -1.87 -5.11 -11.79
N HIS A 46 -1.12 -4.07 -12.11
CA HIS A 46 0.16 -3.80 -11.47
C HIS A 46 0.38 -2.31 -11.24
N THR A 47 1.04 -1.99 -10.14
CA THR A 47 1.55 -0.66 -9.85
C THR A 47 2.98 -0.80 -9.38
N VAL A 48 3.91 -0.09 -10.00
CA VAL A 48 5.30 -0.02 -9.57
C VAL A 48 5.59 1.40 -9.13
N ALA A 49 6.04 1.57 -7.91
CA ALA A 49 6.27 2.89 -7.33
C ALA A 49 7.44 2.89 -6.37
N THR A 50 8.13 4.02 -6.32
CA THR A 50 9.19 4.26 -5.34
C THR A 50 8.63 5.16 -4.25
N ILE A 51 8.89 4.81 -3.00
CA ILE A 51 8.44 5.57 -1.84
C ILE A 51 9.69 6.06 -1.12
N HIS A 52 9.72 7.37 -0.83
CA HIS A 52 10.82 7.99 -0.11
C HIS A 52 10.44 8.18 1.34
N ILE A 53 11.25 7.60 2.24
CA ILE A 53 11.07 7.75 3.68
C ILE A 53 11.89 8.94 4.12
N ALA A 54 11.28 9.89 4.83
CA ALA A 54 11.95 11.02 5.44
C ALA A 54 11.39 11.21 6.85
N TYR A 55 12.10 10.68 7.85
CA TYR A 55 11.63 10.68 9.22
C TYR A 55 12.80 10.76 10.20
N MET A 56 12.79 11.77 11.05
CA MET A 56 13.78 11.96 12.11
C MET A 56 15.23 11.84 11.61
N GLY A 57 15.52 12.48 10.46
CA GLY A 57 16.86 12.47 9.87
C GLY A 57 17.18 11.24 9.02
N ILE A 58 16.31 10.25 9.01
CA ILE A 58 16.49 9.05 8.20
C ILE A 58 15.90 9.31 6.81
N ARG A 59 16.70 9.04 5.77
CA ARG A 59 16.25 9.17 4.39
C ARG A 59 16.58 7.87 3.65
N GLN A 60 15.53 7.16 3.27
CA GLN A 60 15.64 5.90 2.54
C GLN A 60 14.60 5.89 1.44
N SER A 61 14.84 5.08 0.44
CA SER A 61 13.88 4.88 -0.65
C SER A 61 13.75 3.41 -0.95
N PHE A 62 12.54 2.98 -1.28
CA PHE A 62 12.31 1.61 -1.70
C PHE A 62 11.27 1.59 -2.81
N THR A 63 11.41 0.61 -3.70
CA THR A 63 10.50 0.43 -4.83
C THR A 63 9.76 -0.89 -4.66
N THR A 64 8.45 -0.84 -4.81
CA THR A 64 7.62 -2.04 -4.73
C THR A 64 6.87 -2.27 -6.02
N GLU A 65 6.61 -3.54 -6.30
CA GLU A 65 5.66 -3.94 -7.33
C GLU A 65 4.43 -4.48 -6.62
N ASN A 66 3.29 -3.87 -6.89
CA ASN A 66 2.02 -4.27 -6.31
C ASN A 66 1.19 -4.97 -7.37
N THR A 67 0.84 -6.23 -7.11
CA THR A 67 -0.05 -6.99 -7.98
C THR A 67 -1.47 -6.83 -7.46
N LYS A 68 -2.37 -6.38 -8.32
CA LYS A 68 -3.72 -5.97 -7.95
C LYS A 68 -4.79 -6.92 -8.46
N THR A 69 -5.71 -7.26 -7.57
CA THR A 69 -6.95 -7.93 -7.92
C THR A 69 -8.08 -7.04 -7.39
N HIS A 70 -8.42 -6.04 -8.17
CA HIS A 70 -9.39 -5.01 -7.77
C HIS A 70 -10.79 -5.61 -7.63
N PRO A 71 -11.53 -5.29 -6.58
CA PRO A 71 -11.19 -4.38 -5.45
C PRO A 71 -10.86 -5.13 -4.17
N ARG A 72 -10.37 -6.34 -4.23
CA ARG A 72 -10.27 -7.26 -3.09
C ARG A 72 -8.88 -7.41 -2.50
N GLU A 73 -7.85 -7.45 -3.34
CA GLU A 73 -6.52 -7.80 -2.88
C GLU A 73 -5.45 -6.98 -3.60
N MET A 74 -4.43 -6.60 -2.84
CA MET A 74 -3.23 -6.00 -3.39
C MET A 74 -2.03 -6.66 -2.72
N ARG A 75 -1.18 -7.31 -3.50
CA ARG A 75 0.04 -7.94 -3.02
C ARG A 75 1.22 -7.01 -3.26
N ILE A 76 2.04 -6.82 -2.23
CA ILE A 76 3.18 -5.93 -2.26
C ILE A 76 4.44 -6.77 -2.25
N ARG A 77 5.37 -6.45 -3.15
CA ARG A 77 6.65 -7.13 -3.24
C ARG A 77 7.76 -6.11 -3.44
N LEU A 78 8.82 -6.23 -2.66
CA LEU A 78 9.98 -5.35 -2.80
C LEU A 78 10.70 -5.64 -4.12
N GLN A 79 10.94 -4.60 -4.90
CA GLN A 79 11.70 -4.69 -6.13
C GLN A 79 13.12 -4.15 -5.93
N ASP A 80 13.27 -3.10 -5.14
CA ASP A 80 14.56 -2.50 -4.84
C ASP A 80 14.47 -1.68 -3.55
N GLY A 81 15.52 -1.73 -2.74
CA GLY A 81 15.54 -0.95 -1.50
C GLY A 81 16.56 -1.48 -0.51
N PRO A 82 16.63 -0.86 0.69
CA PRO A 82 17.61 -1.21 1.71
C PRO A 82 17.31 -2.51 2.46
N PHE A 83 16.15 -3.10 2.19
CA PHE A 83 15.74 -4.34 2.84
C PHE A 83 16.16 -5.53 1.99
N SER A 84 16.43 -6.65 2.64
CA SER A 84 16.71 -7.89 1.90
C SER A 84 15.44 -8.49 1.31
N GLU A 85 14.31 -8.27 1.97
CA GLU A 85 13.04 -8.83 1.57
C GLU A 85 11.90 -8.02 2.18
N LEU A 86 10.85 -7.83 1.39
CA LEU A 86 9.61 -7.22 1.86
C LEU A 86 8.47 -7.78 1.02
N GLU A 87 7.57 -8.48 1.67
CA GLU A 87 6.35 -8.99 1.03
C GLU A 87 5.18 -8.77 1.97
N GLY A 88 4.05 -8.39 1.40
CA GLY A 88 2.85 -8.18 2.18
C GLY A 88 1.62 -8.17 1.31
N ASP A 89 0.47 -7.99 1.93
CA ASP A 89 -0.77 -7.88 1.20
C ASP A 89 -1.79 -7.02 1.93
N TRP A 90 -2.70 -6.47 1.14
CA TRP A 90 -3.90 -5.79 1.58
C TRP A 90 -5.09 -6.62 1.14
N LEU A 91 -6.03 -6.84 2.04
CA LEU A 91 -7.29 -7.53 1.74
C LEU A 91 -8.45 -6.60 2.09
N PHE A 92 -9.38 -6.45 1.16
CA PHE A 92 -10.55 -5.59 1.31
C PHE A 92 -11.80 -6.45 1.18
N SER A 93 -12.40 -6.80 2.31
CA SER A 93 -13.56 -7.70 2.36
C SER A 93 -14.83 -6.91 2.56
N PRO A 94 -15.83 -7.02 1.66
CA PRO A 94 -17.06 -6.26 1.79
C PRO A 94 -17.89 -6.69 2.99
N LEU A 95 -18.46 -5.70 3.67
CA LEU A 95 -19.40 -5.88 4.77
C LEU A 95 -20.67 -5.10 4.42
N GLY A 96 -21.48 -5.67 3.53
CA GLY A 96 -22.61 -4.96 2.96
C GLY A 96 -22.18 -4.05 1.82
N GLU A 97 -23.03 -3.08 1.47
CA GLU A 97 -22.80 -2.26 0.29
C GLU A 97 -21.86 -1.08 0.51
N GLU A 98 -21.77 -0.59 1.75
CA GLU A 98 -21.05 0.65 2.04
C GLU A 98 -20.02 0.50 3.18
N ALA A 99 -19.53 -0.71 3.40
CA ALA A 99 -18.52 -0.95 4.42
C ALA A 99 -17.58 -2.05 3.99
N CYS A 100 -16.39 -2.08 4.56
CA CYS A 100 -15.48 -3.19 4.34
C CYS A 100 -14.57 -3.40 5.54
N LYS A 101 -13.99 -4.59 5.61
CA LYS A 101 -12.91 -4.91 6.51
C LYS A 101 -11.62 -4.83 5.72
N ILE A 102 -10.67 -4.05 6.21
CA ILE A 102 -9.36 -3.94 5.61
C ILE A 102 -8.38 -4.71 6.47
N GLU A 103 -7.63 -5.61 5.87
CA GLU A 103 -6.58 -6.36 6.53
C GLU A 103 -5.25 -6.07 5.84
N PHE A 104 -4.24 -5.76 6.62
CA PHE A 104 -2.88 -5.53 6.14
C PHE A 104 -1.95 -6.49 6.82
N ARG A 105 -1.16 -7.22 6.03
CA ARG A 105 -0.16 -8.16 6.51
C ARG A 105 1.17 -7.87 5.82
N LEU A 106 2.21 -7.89 6.61
CA LEU A 106 3.56 -7.64 6.11
C LEU A 106 4.56 -8.65 6.64
#